data_db0569db9a0a08564ed1f4e819f66100
#
_entry.id   db0569db9a0a08564ed1f4e819f66100
#
_cell.length_a   1.000
_cell.length_b   1.000
_cell.length_c   1.000
_cell.angle_alpha   90.00
_cell.angle_beta   90.00
_cell.angle_gamma   90.00
#
_symmetry.space_group_name_H-M   'P 1'
#
loop_
_entity.id
_entity.type
_entity.pdbx_description
1 polymer ?
#
loop_
_entity_poly.entity_id
_entity_poly.type
_entity_poly.pdbx_seq_one_letter_code
_entity_poly.pdbx_strand_id
1 'polypeptide(L)'
;MDILPRSLPATVVRVVEELPESLDQTYARILLRVAEENWEHTYHVFHTLMVATRPLTMEDLCLVLAIDFIAEVTPKYEEIWRSDEPEDNLITVCSTFLSFIDVDGSRMAQLSHYSVMEFLTSQRILRLEPKVARYRMYEEPAHVTIAQMCLAVLLHLDEHTGKHAVEEIPMIHYAAENWVYHTRFGNVATEIRPGLELLFNPKNPHLAGWVWLHDIDTFWGEPKITANPRRLDTAPLYYAAQCGFTDMVDHLLSTYPRQLNTLGSRYGTPLIAALENDHLEIAWMLLNHSADTTVMTGFYGPPLIVAAKRGHLEIVRFLLERGDDVNVWESYIGTPLHVASGVGHLDVVSLLLEFNADVNIRGGCYGAPLQVVTIRGHLGAAQLLRESSVDMNTQGGYHGTPLHAASAEGRVEITRLLLEHGADTNARAINSETPLQVASRMGHAEVVRLLIRHGTDISVEDSVFGSPEVAASERGHQDVVHVPG
;
A
#
# COMPACT_ATOMS: atom_id res chain seq x y z
N MET A 1 -36.33 -23.06 -35.33
CA MET A 1 -37.24 -24.01 -34.69
C MET A 1 -37.49 -25.32 -35.48
N ASP A 2 -36.76 -25.57 -36.53
CA ASP A 2 -37.02 -26.70 -37.45
C ASP A 2 -36.13 -27.92 -37.30
N ILE A 3 -35.52 -28.13 -36.11
CA ILE A 3 -34.55 -29.23 -35.93
C ILE A 3 -34.96 -30.24 -34.83
N LEU A 4 -36.17 -30.12 -34.25
CA LEU A 4 -36.60 -31.11 -33.27
C LEU A 4 -37.38 -32.24 -33.97
N PRO A 5 -37.02 -33.52 -33.75
CA PRO A 5 -37.72 -34.62 -34.35
C PRO A 5 -39.19 -34.66 -33.88
N ARG A 6 -40.13 -34.90 -34.81
CA ARG A 6 -41.60 -34.96 -34.58
C ARG A 6 -42.07 -36.03 -33.56
N SER A 7 -41.14 -36.64 -32.81
CA SER A 7 -41.44 -37.77 -31.89
C SER A 7 -41.01 -37.51 -30.42
N LEU A 8 -40.76 -36.26 -30.02
CA LEU A 8 -40.45 -35.97 -28.63
C LEU A 8 -41.69 -36.15 -27.71
N PRO A 9 -41.52 -36.73 -26.50
CA PRO A 9 -42.60 -36.82 -25.52
C PRO A 9 -43.21 -35.44 -25.25
N ALA A 10 -44.54 -35.37 -25.05
CA ALA A 10 -45.27 -34.11 -24.80
C ALA A 10 -44.68 -33.29 -23.62
N THR A 11 -44.10 -33.98 -22.65
CA THR A 11 -43.39 -33.36 -21.51
C THR A 11 -42.14 -32.62 -21.94
N VAL A 12 -41.37 -33.11 -22.93
CA VAL A 12 -40.16 -32.45 -23.45
C VAL A 12 -40.55 -31.24 -24.32
N VAL A 13 -41.60 -31.38 -25.16
CA VAL A 13 -42.13 -30.27 -25.96
C VAL A 13 -42.57 -29.13 -25.06
N ARG A 14 -43.30 -29.39 -23.99
CA ARG A 14 -43.76 -28.42 -23.02
C ARG A 14 -42.57 -27.72 -22.29
N VAL A 15 -41.56 -28.48 -21.90
CA VAL A 15 -40.36 -27.93 -21.26
C VAL A 15 -39.60 -26.99 -22.22
N VAL A 16 -39.52 -27.35 -23.53
CA VAL A 16 -38.88 -26.52 -24.55
C VAL A 16 -39.67 -25.23 -24.84
N GLU A 17 -41.02 -25.32 -24.84
CA GLU A 17 -41.90 -24.15 -25.01
C GLU A 17 -41.88 -23.21 -23.80
N GLU A 18 -41.56 -23.73 -22.60
CA GLU A 18 -41.42 -22.98 -21.36
C GLU A 18 -40.00 -22.39 -21.19
N LEU A 19 -39.04 -22.67 -22.09
CA LEU A 19 -37.68 -22.08 -22.02
C LEU A 19 -37.74 -20.56 -22.20
N PRO A 20 -37.02 -19.81 -21.36
CA PRO A 20 -36.95 -18.35 -21.49
C PRO A 20 -36.32 -17.90 -22.82
N GLU A 21 -36.88 -16.85 -23.40
CA GLU A 21 -36.35 -16.25 -24.65
C GLU A 21 -34.97 -15.59 -24.47
N SER A 22 -34.58 -15.26 -23.21
CA SER A 22 -33.32 -14.63 -22.91
C SER A 22 -32.69 -15.15 -21.62
N LEU A 23 -31.38 -14.98 -21.46
CA LEU A 23 -30.65 -15.27 -20.23
C LEU A 23 -31.19 -14.48 -19.03
N ASP A 24 -31.58 -13.22 -19.24
CA ASP A 24 -32.13 -12.36 -18.18
C ASP A 24 -33.42 -12.95 -17.61
N GLN A 25 -34.31 -13.50 -18.48
CA GLN A 25 -35.52 -14.19 -18.03
C GLN A 25 -35.21 -15.50 -17.29
N THR A 26 -34.18 -16.23 -17.72
CA THR A 26 -33.70 -17.41 -17.01
C THR A 26 -33.24 -17.07 -15.60
N TYR A 27 -32.40 -16.05 -15.46
CA TYR A 27 -31.91 -15.60 -14.15
C TYR A 27 -33.05 -15.07 -13.26
N ALA A 28 -33.97 -14.29 -13.83
CA ALA A 28 -35.14 -13.83 -13.10
C ALA A 28 -35.98 -15.01 -12.53
N ARG A 29 -36.24 -16.06 -13.34
CA ARG A 29 -36.96 -17.26 -12.87
C ARG A 29 -36.24 -18.01 -11.76
N ILE A 30 -34.90 -18.07 -11.80
CA ILE A 30 -34.12 -18.71 -10.74
C ILE A 30 -34.22 -17.87 -9.45
N LEU A 31 -34.09 -16.54 -9.52
CA LEU A 31 -34.23 -15.66 -8.34
C LEU A 31 -35.61 -15.72 -7.71
N LEU A 32 -36.66 -15.88 -8.52
CA LEU A 32 -38.04 -16.06 -8.03
C LEU A 32 -38.26 -17.39 -7.29
N ARG A 33 -37.39 -18.40 -7.49
CA ARG A 33 -37.45 -19.69 -6.77
C ARG A 33 -36.76 -19.64 -5.42
N VAL A 34 -35.92 -18.61 -5.15
CA VAL A 34 -35.31 -18.42 -3.82
C VAL A 34 -36.44 -18.18 -2.82
N ALA A 35 -36.45 -18.97 -1.74
CA ALA A 35 -37.47 -18.83 -0.69
C ALA A 35 -37.39 -17.41 -0.08
N GLU A 36 -38.56 -16.86 0.28
CA GLU A 36 -38.64 -15.47 0.80
C GLU A 36 -37.80 -15.27 2.05
N GLU A 37 -37.64 -16.28 2.88
CA GLU A 37 -36.81 -16.31 4.07
C GLU A 37 -35.30 -16.28 3.78
N ASN A 38 -34.87 -16.70 2.58
CA ASN A 38 -33.45 -16.84 2.19
C ASN A 38 -32.95 -15.71 1.31
N TRP A 39 -33.77 -14.72 0.94
CA TRP A 39 -33.35 -13.71 -0.03
C TRP A 39 -32.20 -12.83 0.46
N GLU A 40 -32.20 -12.47 1.75
CA GLU A 40 -31.12 -11.65 2.36
C GLU A 40 -29.79 -12.40 2.36
N HIS A 41 -29.81 -13.68 2.74
CA HIS A 41 -28.62 -14.52 2.68
C HIS A 41 -28.08 -14.64 1.25
N THR A 42 -28.97 -14.89 0.26
CA THR A 42 -28.58 -14.94 -1.14
C THR A 42 -27.97 -13.62 -1.61
N TYR A 43 -28.55 -12.50 -1.20
CA TYR A 43 -28.06 -11.16 -1.51
C TYR A 43 -26.67 -10.92 -0.92
N HIS A 44 -26.43 -11.26 0.35
CA HIS A 44 -25.13 -11.12 1.01
C HIS A 44 -24.08 -12.07 0.40
N VAL A 45 -24.44 -13.28 0.01
CA VAL A 45 -23.54 -14.20 -0.71
C VAL A 45 -23.09 -13.59 -2.04
N PHE A 46 -24.01 -13.03 -2.82
CA PHE A 46 -23.66 -12.37 -4.09
C PHE A 46 -22.78 -11.14 -3.87
N HIS A 47 -23.09 -10.31 -2.87
CA HIS A 47 -22.26 -9.17 -2.48
C HIS A 47 -20.82 -9.60 -2.15
N THR A 48 -20.67 -10.64 -1.34
CA THR A 48 -19.38 -11.18 -0.93
C THR A 48 -18.58 -11.66 -2.14
N LEU A 49 -19.20 -12.41 -3.05
CA LEU A 49 -18.53 -12.88 -4.27
C LEU A 49 -18.18 -11.77 -5.25
N MET A 50 -18.94 -10.67 -5.24
CA MET A 50 -18.71 -9.54 -6.15
C MET A 50 -17.40 -8.83 -5.87
N VAL A 51 -17.05 -8.65 -4.59
CA VAL A 51 -15.97 -7.75 -4.18
C VAL A 51 -14.82 -8.44 -3.43
N ALA A 52 -14.89 -9.76 -3.27
CA ALA A 52 -13.81 -10.51 -2.63
C ALA A 52 -12.49 -10.32 -3.38
N THR A 53 -11.41 -10.04 -2.64
CA THR A 53 -10.07 -9.78 -3.19
C THR A 53 -9.34 -11.03 -3.66
N ARG A 54 -9.79 -12.20 -3.21
CA ARG A 54 -9.33 -13.53 -3.63
C ARG A 54 -10.52 -14.47 -3.80
N PRO A 55 -10.36 -15.57 -4.57
CA PRO A 55 -11.37 -16.63 -4.55
C PRO A 55 -11.63 -17.11 -3.12
N LEU A 56 -12.90 -17.33 -2.81
CA LEU A 56 -13.34 -17.80 -1.50
C LEU A 56 -13.57 -19.31 -1.54
N THR A 57 -13.21 -19.97 -0.44
CA THR A 57 -13.58 -21.37 -0.28
C THR A 57 -15.09 -21.50 0.00
N MET A 58 -15.60 -22.70 -0.11
CA MET A 58 -16.97 -22.98 0.25
C MET A 58 -17.23 -22.65 1.74
N GLU A 59 -16.31 -23.02 2.61
CA GLU A 59 -16.35 -22.72 4.04
C GLU A 59 -16.34 -21.23 4.31
N ASP A 60 -15.49 -20.46 3.60
CA ASP A 60 -15.45 -19.00 3.66
C ASP A 60 -16.84 -18.41 3.32
N LEU A 61 -17.47 -18.90 2.26
CA LEU A 61 -18.75 -18.39 1.82
C LEU A 61 -19.91 -18.79 2.73
N CYS A 62 -19.82 -19.97 3.36
CA CYS A 62 -20.81 -20.42 4.35
C CYS A 62 -20.86 -19.53 5.59
N LEU A 63 -19.75 -18.82 5.89
CA LEU A 63 -19.72 -17.86 6.98
C LEU A 63 -20.80 -16.78 6.84
N VAL A 64 -21.16 -16.39 5.61
CA VAL A 64 -22.24 -15.42 5.34
C VAL A 64 -23.54 -15.84 6.03
N LEU A 65 -23.82 -17.15 6.08
CA LEU A 65 -25.02 -17.70 6.69
C LEU A 65 -24.97 -17.70 8.23
N ALA A 66 -23.78 -17.58 8.79
CA ALA A 66 -23.55 -17.54 10.24
C ALA A 66 -23.40 -16.10 10.78
N ILE A 67 -23.61 -15.07 9.95
CA ILE A 67 -23.56 -13.68 10.37
C ILE A 67 -24.99 -13.14 10.56
N ASP A 68 -25.26 -12.64 11.77
CA ASP A 68 -26.44 -11.83 12.04
C ASP A 68 -26.20 -10.36 11.63
N PHE A 69 -26.64 -9.99 10.42
CA PHE A 69 -26.54 -8.63 9.90
C PHE A 69 -27.56 -7.66 10.52
N ILE A 70 -28.55 -8.18 11.27
CA ILE A 70 -29.68 -7.39 11.83
C ILE A 70 -29.42 -7.06 13.32
N ALA A 71 -28.31 -7.52 13.89
CA ALA A 71 -27.97 -7.26 15.28
C ALA A 71 -27.97 -5.75 15.61
N GLU A 72 -28.45 -5.36 16.82
CA GLU A 72 -28.77 -3.96 17.21
C GLU A 72 -27.60 -2.97 17.04
N VAL A 73 -26.35 -3.40 17.18
CA VAL A 73 -25.20 -2.49 17.20
C VAL A 73 -24.25 -2.78 16.03
N THR A 74 -23.90 -4.02 15.83
CA THR A 74 -22.99 -4.47 14.75
C THR A 74 -23.31 -5.91 14.39
N PRO A 75 -23.14 -6.33 13.13
CA PRO A 75 -23.26 -7.73 12.74
C PRO A 75 -22.43 -8.64 13.63
N LYS A 76 -22.98 -9.80 13.99
CA LYS A 76 -22.35 -10.76 14.88
C LYS A 76 -22.17 -12.11 14.21
N TYR A 77 -21.02 -12.71 14.47
CA TYR A 77 -20.80 -14.11 14.15
C TYR A 77 -21.42 -14.99 15.23
N GLU A 78 -22.34 -15.85 14.81
CA GLU A 78 -23.06 -16.77 15.69
C GLU A 78 -22.64 -18.21 15.34
N GLU A 79 -21.72 -18.78 16.11
CA GLU A 79 -21.20 -20.13 15.87
C GLU A 79 -22.30 -21.20 15.86
N ILE A 80 -23.38 -20.99 16.62
CA ILE A 80 -24.53 -21.87 16.67
C ILE A 80 -25.28 -21.97 15.32
N TRP A 81 -25.12 -20.97 14.45
CA TRP A 81 -25.70 -20.98 13.09
C TRP A 81 -24.78 -21.65 12.07
N ARG A 82 -23.62 -22.10 12.50
CA ARG A 82 -22.75 -22.91 11.66
C ARG A 82 -23.40 -24.27 11.42
N SER A 83 -23.76 -24.52 10.19
CA SER A 83 -24.43 -25.74 9.80
C SER A 83 -23.49 -26.93 9.75
N ASP A 84 -23.98 -28.12 10.12
CA ASP A 84 -23.29 -29.39 9.88
C ASP A 84 -23.20 -29.77 8.40
N GLU A 85 -24.07 -29.17 7.55
CA GLU A 85 -24.14 -29.37 6.09
C GLU A 85 -24.09 -28.02 5.36
N PRO A 86 -22.97 -27.31 5.42
CA PRO A 86 -22.87 -25.94 4.92
C PRO A 86 -23.04 -25.85 3.39
N GLU A 87 -22.60 -26.86 2.66
CA GLU A 87 -22.71 -26.91 1.20
C GLU A 87 -24.16 -26.99 0.74
N ASP A 88 -24.92 -27.87 1.34
CA ASP A 88 -26.33 -28.08 0.99
C ASP A 88 -27.17 -26.82 1.29
N ASN A 89 -26.83 -26.11 2.35
CA ASN A 89 -27.43 -24.83 2.68
C ASN A 89 -27.09 -23.73 1.65
N LEU A 90 -25.82 -23.58 1.25
CA LEU A 90 -25.45 -22.65 0.20
C LEU A 90 -26.14 -22.96 -1.13
N ILE A 91 -26.19 -24.24 -1.52
CA ILE A 91 -26.89 -24.67 -2.73
C ILE A 91 -28.41 -24.40 -2.62
N THR A 92 -28.96 -24.61 -1.45
CA THR A 92 -30.39 -24.32 -1.20
C THR A 92 -30.69 -22.82 -1.29
N VAL A 93 -29.82 -21.98 -0.72
CA VAL A 93 -29.99 -20.53 -0.69
C VAL A 93 -29.72 -19.91 -2.07
N CYS A 94 -28.63 -20.29 -2.74
CA CYS A 94 -28.18 -19.63 -3.97
C CYS A 94 -28.52 -20.41 -5.25
N SER A 95 -29.04 -21.66 -5.13
CA SER A 95 -29.46 -22.48 -6.26
C SER A 95 -28.34 -22.68 -7.30
N THR A 96 -28.67 -22.60 -8.58
CA THR A 96 -27.78 -22.84 -9.72
C THR A 96 -26.84 -21.64 -10.06
N PHE A 97 -26.89 -20.56 -9.29
CA PHE A 97 -26.00 -19.41 -9.49
C PHE A 97 -24.56 -19.66 -9.05
N LEU A 98 -24.35 -20.65 -8.18
CA LEU A 98 -23.01 -21.02 -7.72
C LEU A 98 -22.50 -22.24 -8.46
N SER A 99 -21.20 -22.28 -8.67
CA SER A 99 -20.42 -23.46 -9.05
C SER A 99 -19.21 -23.58 -8.14
N PHE A 100 -18.80 -24.82 -7.90
CA PHE A 100 -17.66 -25.12 -7.07
C PHE A 100 -16.60 -25.82 -7.90
N ILE A 101 -15.35 -25.38 -7.74
CA ILE A 101 -14.19 -25.96 -8.42
C ILE A 101 -13.17 -26.41 -7.37
N ASP A 102 -12.56 -27.58 -7.57
CA ASP A 102 -11.50 -28.05 -6.70
C ASP A 102 -10.17 -27.46 -7.16
N VAL A 103 -9.51 -26.71 -6.28
CA VAL A 103 -8.21 -26.11 -6.50
C VAL A 103 -7.32 -26.49 -5.32
N ASP A 104 -6.25 -27.21 -5.58
CA ASP A 104 -5.27 -27.63 -4.56
C ASP A 104 -5.89 -28.31 -3.31
N GLY A 105 -6.96 -29.06 -3.49
CA GLY A 105 -7.67 -29.77 -2.43
C GLY A 105 -8.68 -28.93 -1.65
N SER A 106 -8.90 -27.68 -2.03
CA SER A 106 -9.93 -26.80 -1.49
C SER A 106 -11.05 -26.56 -2.50
N ARG A 107 -12.31 -26.62 -2.04
CA ARG A 107 -13.48 -26.31 -2.89
C ARG A 107 -13.71 -24.80 -2.92
N MET A 108 -13.41 -24.18 -4.06
CA MET A 108 -13.59 -22.75 -4.29
C MET A 108 -14.98 -22.48 -4.86
N ALA A 109 -15.64 -21.48 -4.29
CA ALA A 109 -16.95 -21.01 -4.75
C ALA A 109 -16.82 -19.88 -5.77
N GLN A 110 -17.63 -19.94 -6.81
CA GLN A 110 -17.72 -18.88 -7.82
C GLN A 110 -19.13 -18.81 -8.42
N LEU A 111 -19.43 -17.71 -9.08
CA LEU A 111 -20.64 -17.64 -9.90
C LEU A 111 -20.54 -18.61 -11.07
N SER A 112 -21.62 -19.34 -11.35
CA SER A 112 -21.66 -20.36 -12.40
C SER A 112 -21.34 -19.84 -13.80
N HIS A 113 -21.56 -18.54 -14.05
CA HIS A 113 -21.22 -17.86 -15.29
C HIS A 113 -21.03 -16.34 -15.07
N TYR A 114 -20.09 -15.71 -15.79
CA TYR A 114 -19.83 -14.27 -15.68
C TYR A 114 -21.05 -13.40 -15.99
N SER A 115 -21.96 -13.86 -16.87
CA SER A 115 -23.18 -13.13 -17.22
C SER A 115 -24.19 -13.03 -16.06
N VAL A 116 -24.04 -13.85 -15.01
CA VAL A 116 -24.82 -13.68 -13.77
C VAL A 116 -24.44 -12.35 -13.10
N MET A 117 -23.14 -12.07 -12.97
CA MET A 117 -22.66 -10.81 -12.41
C MET A 117 -23.12 -9.62 -13.27
N GLU A 118 -22.97 -9.74 -14.60
CA GLU A 118 -23.44 -8.72 -15.54
C GLU A 118 -24.94 -8.44 -15.39
N PHE A 119 -25.75 -9.47 -15.22
CA PHE A 119 -27.18 -9.33 -15.00
C PHE A 119 -27.49 -8.64 -13.67
N LEU A 120 -26.90 -9.09 -12.56
CA LEU A 120 -27.13 -8.55 -11.22
C LEU A 120 -26.67 -7.09 -11.08
N THR A 121 -25.64 -6.65 -11.80
CA THR A 121 -25.13 -5.27 -11.76
C THR A 121 -25.81 -4.35 -12.79
N SER A 122 -26.54 -4.90 -13.76
CA SER A 122 -27.13 -4.14 -14.85
C SER A 122 -28.37 -3.33 -14.46
N GLN A 123 -28.66 -2.26 -15.22
CA GLN A 123 -29.92 -1.51 -15.09
C GLN A 123 -31.15 -2.34 -15.53
N ARG A 124 -30.95 -3.42 -16.27
CA ARG A 124 -32.02 -4.26 -16.81
C ARG A 124 -32.81 -4.95 -15.70
N ILE A 125 -32.16 -5.38 -14.63
CA ILE A 125 -32.78 -6.04 -13.48
C ILE A 125 -33.87 -5.16 -12.82
N LEU A 126 -33.71 -3.83 -12.81
CA LEU A 126 -34.67 -2.89 -12.21
C LEU A 126 -36.00 -2.80 -12.97
N ARG A 127 -36.03 -3.30 -14.20
CA ARG A 127 -37.26 -3.32 -15.03
C ARG A 127 -38.10 -4.59 -14.81
N LEU A 128 -37.57 -5.50 -14.02
CA LEU A 128 -38.21 -6.77 -13.69
C LEU A 128 -39.10 -6.64 -12.44
N GLU A 129 -39.74 -7.72 -12.04
CA GLU A 129 -40.55 -7.76 -10.83
C GLU A 129 -39.76 -7.31 -9.58
N PRO A 130 -40.41 -6.64 -8.60
CA PRO A 130 -39.75 -6.13 -7.40
C PRO A 130 -38.95 -7.21 -6.64
N LYS A 131 -39.45 -8.46 -6.62
CA LYS A 131 -38.74 -9.59 -6.00
C LYS A 131 -37.42 -9.97 -6.70
N VAL A 132 -37.28 -9.65 -7.97
CA VAL A 132 -36.04 -9.84 -8.73
C VAL A 132 -35.18 -8.59 -8.63
N ALA A 133 -35.79 -7.41 -8.77
CA ALA A 133 -35.09 -6.12 -8.75
C ALA A 133 -34.33 -5.87 -7.44
N ARG A 134 -34.79 -6.43 -6.33
CA ARG A 134 -34.09 -6.32 -5.01
C ARG A 134 -32.69 -6.94 -4.98
N TYR A 135 -32.38 -7.87 -5.90
CA TYR A 135 -31.05 -8.47 -6.04
C TYR A 135 -30.08 -7.61 -6.85
N ARG A 136 -30.48 -6.40 -7.24
CA ARG A 136 -29.55 -5.51 -7.89
C ARG A 136 -28.36 -5.20 -6.99
N MET A 137 -27.17 -5.40 -7.52
CA MET A 137 -25.93 -5.23 -6.79
C MET A 137 -25.28 -3.89 -7.12
N TYR A 138 -24.70 -3.30 -6.10
CA TYR A 138 -23.89 -2.08 -6.15
C TYR A 138 -22.58 -2.34 -5.42
N GLU A 139 -21.53 -1.71 -5.89
CA GLU A 139 -20.18 -1.94 -5.38
C GLU A 139 -20.04 -1.52 -3.89
N GLU A 140 -20.47 -0.32 -3.53
CA GLU A 140 -20.38 0.18 -2.17
C GLU A 140 -21.15 -0.68 -1.14
N PRO A 141 -22.44 -1.01 -1.31
CA PRO A 141 -23.12 -1.95 -0.41
C PRO A 141 -22.48 -3.34 -0.34
N ALA A 142 -21.84 -3.81 -1.42
CA ALA A 142 -21.14 -5.08 -1.39
C ALA A 142 -19.87 -5.00 -0.51
N HIS A 143 -19.14 -3.89 -0.59
CA HIS A 143 -18.02 -3.64 0.30
C HIS A 143 -18.45 -3.44 1.76
N VAL A 144 -19.62 -2.84 2.03
CA VAL A 144 -20.21 -2.77 3.38
C VAL A 144 -20.44 -4.17 3.92
N THR A 145 -21.13 -5.02 3.14
CA THR A 145 -21.44 -6.39 3.55
C THR A 145 -20.18 -7.17 3.96
N ILE A 146 -19.16 -7.20 3.10
CA ILE A 146 -17.94 -7.97 3.39
C ILE A 146 -17.11 -7.35 4.53
N ALA A 147 -17.09 -6.03 4.65
CA ALA A 147 -16.44 -5.37 5.79
C ALA A 147 -17.13 -5.68 7.11
N GLN A 148 -18.48 -5.71 7.13
CA GLN A 148 -19.27 -6.12 8.29
C GLN A 148 -18.99 -7.56 8.68
N MET A 149 -18.93 -8.48 7.71
CA MET A 149 -18.56 -9.88 7.96
C MET A 149 -17.16 -9.99 8.58
N CYS A 150 -16.18 -9.30 7.98
CA CYS A 150 -14.80 -9.29 8.49
C CYS A 150 -14.77 -8.79 9.94
N LEU A 151 -15.45 -7.68 10.24
CA LEU A 151 -15.51 -7.15 11.61
C LEU A 151 -16.23 -8.09 12.56
N ALA A 152 -17.35 -8.72 12.16
CA ALA A 152 -18.05 -9.67 13.01
C ALA A 152 -17.13 -10.83 13.45
N VAL A 153 -16.31 -11.33 12.53
CA VAL A 153 -15.31 -12.37 12.80
C VAL A 153 -14.20 -11.86 13.72
N LEU A 154 -13.64 -10.67 13.45
CA LEU A 154 -12.57 -10.10 14.27
C LEU A 154 -13.03 -9.73 15.68
N LEU A 155 -14.27 -9.28 15.84
CA LEU A 155 -14.88 -8.96 17.14
C LEU A 155 -15.27 -10.21 17.94
N HIS A 156 -15.33 -11.37 17.29
CA HIS A 156 -15.53 -12.66 17.99
C HIS A 156 -14.25 -13.12 18.73
N LEU A 157 -13.07 -12.61 18.32
CA LEU A 157 -11.81 -12.93 18.99
C LEU A 157 -11.76 -12.30 20.38
N ASP A 158 -11.53 -13.12 21.38
CA ASP A 158 -11.36 -12.68 22.77
C ASP A 158 -9.95 -13.02 23.29
N GLU A 159 -9.70 -12.66 24.55
CA GLU A 159 -8.42 -12.94 25.21
C GLU A 159 -8.17 -14.45 25.50
N HIS A 160 -9.18 -15.28 25.32
CA HIS A 160 -9.13 -16.74 25.53
C HIS A 160 -9.02 -17.51 24.21
N THR A 161 -9.21 -16.84 23.07
CA THR A 161 -9.13 -17.45 21.75
C THR A 161 -7.70 -17.90 21.47
N GLY A 162 -7.48 -19.22 21.51
CA GLY A 162 -6.17 -19.82 21.23
C GLY A 162 -5.92 -20.01 19.73
N LYS A 163 -4.66 -20.30 19.36
CA LYS A 163 -4.25 -20.51 17.96
C LYS A 163 -5.13 -21.55 17.24
N HIS A 164 -5.46 -22.66 17.88
CA HIS A 164 -6.30 -23.71 17.30
C HIS A 164 -7.74 -23.23 17.05
N ALA A 165 -8.31 -22.46 17.99
CA ALA A 165 -9.66 -21.93 17.82
C ALA A 165 -9.73 -20.92 16.65
N VAL A 166 -8.67 -20.15 16.44
CA VAL A 166 -8.56 -19.24 15.29
C VAL A 166 -8.56 -19.98 13.96
N GLU A 167 -7.82 -21.09 13.86
CA GLU A 167 -7.73 -21.91 12.65
C GLU A 167 -9.08 -22.56 12.27
N GLU A 168 -10.01 -22.66 13.22
CA GLU A 168 -11.34 -23.22 13.01
C GLU A 168 -12.38 -22.19 12.51
N ILE A 169 -12.08 -20.89 12.59
CA ILE A 169 -12.98 -19.83 12.13
C ILE A 169 -12.77 -19.58 10.64
N PRO A 170 -13.75 -19.87 9.77
CA PRO A 170 -13.66 -19.55 8.35
C PRO A 170 -13.39 -18.05 8.13
N MET A 171 -12.73 -17.70 7.05
CA MET A 171 -12.39 -16.31 6.67
C MET A 171 -11.57 -15.51 7.69
N ILE A 172 -11.12 -16.05 8.81
CA ILE A 172 -10.40 -15.27 9.83
C ILE A 172 -9.14 -14.58 9.26
N HIS A 173 -8.35 -15.28 8.45
CA HIS A 173 -7.18 -14.72 7.79
C HIS A 173 -7.58 -13.72 6.69
N TYR A 174 -8.62 -14.05 5.91
CA TYR A 174 -9.16 -13.10 4.94
C TYR A 174 -9.62 -11.82 5.63
N ALA A 175 -10.39 -11.96 6.72
CA ALA A 175 -10.88 -10.83 7.49
C ALA A 175 -9.71 -9.97 8.00
N ALA A 176 -8.70 -10.58 8.60
CA ALA A 176 -7.54 -9.87 9.14
C ALA A 176 -6.75 -9.11 8.06
N GLU A 177 -6.59 -9.67 6.88
CA GLU A 177 -5.80 -9.10 5.78
C GLU A 177 -6.55 -8.06 4.95
N ASN A 178 -7.87 -8.23 4.75
CA ASN A 178 -8.58 -7.52 3.70
C ASN A 178 -9.65 -6.52 4.19
N TRP A 179 -10.07 -6.54 5.45
CA TRP A 179 -11.15 -5.67 5.91
C TRP A 179 -10.84 -4.18 5.71
N VAL A 180 -9.59 -3.73 5.94
CA VAL A 180 -9.16 -2.34 5.71
C VAL A 180 -9.27 -1.96 4.24
N TYR A 181 -8.98 -2.88 3.31
CA TYR A 181 -9.17 -2.63 1.88
C TYR A 181 -10.63 -2.31 1.56
N HIS A 182 -11.57 -3.08 2.09
CA HIS A 182 -12.99 -2.90 1.84
C HIS A 182 -13.53 -1.59 2.41
N THR A 183 -12.94 -1.04 3.45
CA THR A 183 -13.38 0.24 4.04
C THR A 183 -13.03 1.47 3.20
N ARG A 184 -12.22 1.32 2.15
CA ARG A 184 -11.77 2.44 1.28
C ARG A 184 -12.80 2.85 0.23
N PHE A 185 -13.91 2.14 0.11
CA PHE A 185 -14.93 2.38 -0.91
C PHE A 185 -16.07 3.25 -0.35
N GLY A 186 -16.34 4.38 -0.99
CA GLY A 186 -17.46 5.26 -0.65
C GLY A 186 -17.52 5.60 0.85
N ASN A 187 -18.68 5.38 1.46
CA ASN A 187 -18.95 5.65 2.88
C ASN A 187 -18.84 4.41 3.77
N VAL A 188 -18.23 3.32 3.30
CA VAL A 188 -18.18 2.03 4.04
C VAL A 188 -17.66 2.21 5.47
N ALA A 189 -16.58 2.95 5.67
CA ALA A 189 -16.00 3.18 7.01
C ALA A 189 -17.00 3.86 7.96
N THR A 190 -17.84 4.78 7.45
CA THR A 190 -18.88 5.46 8.24
C THR A 190 -20.02 4.48 8.57
N GLU A 191 -20.44 3.63 7.64
CA GLU A 191 -21.52 2.67 7.87
C GLU A 191 -21.14 1.58 8.88
N ILE A 192 -19.88 1.16 8.91
CA ILE A 192 -19.39 0.15 9.86
C ILE A 192 -18.80 0.76 11.14
N ARG A 193 -18.94 2.08 11.35
CA ARG A 193 -18.38 2.81 12.48
C ARG A 193 -18.64 2.18 13.84
N PRO A 194 -19.83 1.66 14.18
CA PRO A 194 -20.05 0.99 15.48
C PRO A 194 -19.11 -0.20 15.71
N GLY A 195 -18.84 -0.99 14.67
CA GLY A 195 -17.88 -2.09 14.73
C GLY A 195 -16.44 -1.60 14.90
N LEU A 196 -16.08 -0.51 14.22
CA LEU A 196 -14.76 0.13 14.38
C LEU A 196 -14.56 0.66 15.81
N GLU A 197 -15.57 1.29 16.41
CA GLU A 197 -15.52 1.77 17.79
C GLU A 197 -15.31 0.64 18.79
N LEU A 198 -15.86 -0.55 18.54
CA LEU A 198 -15.60 -1.74 19.35
C LEU A 198 -14.19 -2.30 19.13
N LEU A 199 -13.74 -2.39 17.86
CA LEU A 199 -12.42 -2.92 17.50
C LEU A 199 -11.29 -2.03 18.07
N PHE A 200 -11.40 -0.71 17.92
CA PHE A 200 -10.39 0.25 18.37
C PHE A 200 -10.54 0.70 19.83
N ASN A 201 -11.49 0.13 20.58
CA ASN A 201 -11.60 0.43 22.00
C ASN A 201 -10.42 -0.17 22.79
N PRO A 202 -9.59 0.67 23.46
CA PRO A 202 -8.39 0.17 24.17
C PRO A 202 -8.69 -0.74 25.37
N LYS A 203 -9.96 -0.84 25.76
CA LYS A 203 -10.39 -1.74 26.85
C LYS A 203 -10.75 -3.14 26.36
N ASN A 204 -10.89 -3.32 25.04
CA ASN A 204 -11.26 -4.58 24.41
C ASN A 204 -10.02 -5.28 23.84
N PRO A 205 -9.99 -6.63 23.79
CA PRO A 205 -8.87 -7.39 23.25
C PRO A 205 -8.84 -7.45 21.71
N HIS A 206 -9.92 -7.02 21.03
CA HIS A 206 -10.14 -7.27 19.61
C HIS A 206 -9.05 -6.71 18.70
N LEU A 207 -8.58 -5.48 18.98
CA LEU A 207 -7.49 -4.88 18.21
C LEU A 207 -6.19 -5.69 18.34
N ALA A 208 -5.91 -6.20 19.55
CA ALA A 208 -4.76 -7.06 19.80
C ALA A 208 -4.87 -8.38 19.01
N GLY A 209 -6.07 -8.96 18.96
CA GLY A 209 -6.36 -10.15 18.17
C GLY A 209 -6.13 -9.92 16.67
N TRP A 210 -6.63 -8.80 16.14
CA TRP A 210 -6.41 -8.46 14.73
C TRP A 210 -4.91 -8.28 14.40
N VAL A 211 -4.18 -7.46 15.19
CA VAL A 211 -2.75 -7.21 14.96
C VAL A 211 -1.92 -8.50 15.13
N TRP A 212 -2.33 -9.40 16.00
CA TRP A 212 -1.69 -10.70 16.15
C TRP A 212 -1.88 -11.60 14.92
N LEU A 213 -3.06 -11.56 14.28
CA LEU A 213 -3.36 -12.34 13.08
C LEU A 213 -2.68 -11.77 11.85
N HIS A 214 -2.67 -10.45 11.75
CA HIS A 214 -2.14 -9.72 10.61
C HIS A 214 -1.37 -8.51 11.11
N ASP A 215 -0.06 -8.72 11.32
CA ASP A 215 0.83 -7.63 11.70
C ASP A 215 1.09 -6.72 10.48
N ILE A 216 0.27 -5.66 10.40
CA ILE A 216 0.36 -4.65 9.31
C ILE A 216 1.70 -3.89 9.30
N ASP A 217 2.51 -4.06 10.34
CA ASP A 217 3.83 -3.47 10.49
C ASP A 217 4.98 -4.37 9.99
N THR A 218 4.71 -5.64 9.62
CA THR A 218 5.76 -6.53 9.11
C THR A 218 6.12 -6.22 7.66
N PHE A 219 7.42 -6.05 7.40
CA PHE A 219 7.94 -5.78 6.04
C PHE A 219 8.28 -7.05 5.25
N TRP A 220 8.49 -8.19 5.91
CA TRP A 220 9.01 -9.42 5.34
C TRP A 220 8.23 -10.64 5.81
N GLY A 221 6.99 -10.79 5.39
CA GLY A 221 6.27 -12.05 5.22
C GLY A 221 6.24 -13.12 6.33
N GLU A 222 6.95 -12.94 7.44
CA GLU A 222 6.84 -13.83 8.58
C GLU A 222 6.15 -13.10 9.74
N PRO A 223 4.89 -13.43 10.04
CA PRO A 223 4.26 -12.93 11.25
C PRO A 223 5.11 -13.38 12.42
N LYS A 224 5.65 -12.45 13.18
CA LYS A 224 6.17 -12.75 14.53
C LYS A 224 4.95 -13.12 15.37
N ILE A 225 4.55 -14.37 15.29
CA ILE A 225 3.57 -14.96 16.21
C ILE A 225 4.24 -14.96 17.59
N THR A 226 4.20 -13.82 18.26
CA THR A 226 4.53 -13.73 19.67
C THR A 226 3.50 -14.55 20.40
N ALA A 227 3.92 -15.32 21.39
CA ALA A 227 3.13 -16.34 22.05
C ALA A 227 1.91 -15.82 22.86
N ASN A 228 1.54 -14.53 22.73
CA ASN A 228 0.44 -13.99 23.54
C ASN A 228 -0.26 -12.80 22.84
N PRO A 229 -1.51 -12.97 22.35
CA PRO A 229 -2.32 -11.87 21.80
C PRO A 229 -2.87 -10.90 22.85
N ARG A 230 -2.50 -11.06 24.10
CA ARG A 230 -3.19 -10.44 25.24
C ARG A 230 -2.88 -8.99 25.49
N ARG A 231 -1.87 -8.39 24.86
CA ARG A 231 -1.51 -7.00 25.12
C ARG A 231 -0.82 -6.37 23.91
N LEU A 232 -1.46 -5.35 23.35
CA LEU A 232 -0.79 -4.40 22.46
C LEU A 232 -0.05 -3.37 23.31
N ASP A 233 1.25 -3.22 23.05
CA ASP A 233 2.01 -2.10 23.59
C ASP A 233 1.70 -0.80 22.82
N THR A 234 1.12 -0.92 21.63
CA THR A 234 0.77 0.16 20.71
C THR A 234 -0.67 0.61 20.87
N ALA A 235 -0.88 1.92 20.93
CA ALA A 235 -2.21 2.50 21.11
C ALA A 235 -3.09 2.38 19.84
N PRO A 236 -4.43 2.19 20.01
CA PRO A 236 -5.39 2.18 18.90
C PRO A 236 -5.27 3.36 17.94
N LEU A 237 -4.98 4.56 18.44
CA LEU A 237 -4.82 5.76 17.61
C LEU A 237 -3.74 5.61 16.53
N TYR A 238 -2.66 4.89 16.84
CA TYR A 238 -1.60 4.60 15.86
C TYR A 238 -2.15 3.80 14.67
N TYR A 239 -2.87 2.71 14.92
CA TYR A 239 -3.44 1.87 13.86
C TYR A 239 -4.57 2.58 13.10
N ALA A 240 -5.41 3.37 13.79
CA ALA A 240 -6.43 4.17 13.14
C ALA A 240 -5.82 5.20 12.17
N ALA A 241 -4.72 5.84 12.58
CA ALA A 241 -3.97 6.78 11.74
C ALA A 241 -3.28 6.08 10.56
N GLN A 242 -2.71 4.89 10.77
CA GLN A 242 -2.07 4.08 9.73
C GLN A 242 -3.06 3.58 8.68
N CYS A 243 -4.27 3.23 9.09
CA CYS A 243 -5.32 2.72 8.20
C CYS A 243 -6.11 3.82 7.49
N GLY A 244 -6.02 5.08 7.92
CA GLY A 244 -6.74 6.19 7.31
C GLY A 244 -8.16 6.41 7.81
N PHE A 245 -8.50 5.98 9.03
CA PHE A 245 -9.83 6.13 9.60
C PHE A 245 -10.02 7.49 10.28
N THR A 246 -10.34 8.52 9.50
CA THR A 246 -10.45 9.92 9.98
C THR A 246 -11.44 10.06 11.14
N ASP A 247 -12.68 9.56 11.00
CA ASP A 247 -13.71 9.64 12.06
C ASP A 247 -13.28 8.89 13.32
N MET A 248 -12.56 7.78 13.18
CA MET A 248 -12.05 7.02 14.31
C MET A 248 -10.92 7.74 15.02
N VAL A 249 -10.03 8.39 14.26
CA VAL A 249 -8.95 9.23 14.82
C VAL A 249 -9.56 10.38 15.63
N ASP A 250 -10.56 11.08 15.11
CA ASP A 250 -11.28 12.15 15.83
C ASP A 250 -11.93 11.64 17.12
N HIS A 251 -12.63 10.49 17.03
CA HIS A 251 -13.22 9.84 18.21
C HIS A 251 -12.16 9.49 19.26
N LEU A 252 -11.04 8.87 18.85
CA LEU A 252 -9.99 8.47 19.78
C LEU A 252 -9.24 9.64 20.39
N LEU A 253 -9.00 10.71 19.64
CA LEU A 253 -8.40 11.96 20.15
C LEU A 253 -9.30 12.61 21.21
N SER A 254 -10.62 12.65 20.98
CA SER A 254 -11.59 13.20 21.92
C SER A 254 -11.71 12.35 23.18
N THR A 255 -11.69 11.01 23.05
CA THR A 255 -11.95 10.07 24.15
C THR A 255 -10.68 9.68 24.93
N TYR A 256 -9.55 9.54 24.21
CA TYR A 256 -8.26 9.08 24.74
C TYR A 256 -7.09 9.98 24.32
N PRO A 257 -7.09 11.30 24.65
CA PRO A 257 -6.10 12.27 24.16
C PRO A 257 -4.65 11.92 24.51
N ARG A 258 -4.44 11.09 25.53
CA ARG A 258 -3.08 10.63 25.93
C ARG A 258 -2.42 9.72 24.89
N GLN A 259 -3.18 9.21 23.91
CA GLN A 259 -2.64 8.36 22.87
C GLN A 259 -1.94 9.14 21.75
N LEU A 260 -2.08 10.46 21.70
CA LEU A 260 -1.60 11.35 20.63
C LEU A 260 -0.15 11.09 20.23
N ASN A 261 0.73 10.87 21.20
CA ASN A 261 2.17 10.68 20.98
C ASN A 261 2.66 9.28 21.42
N THR A 262 1.75 8.31 21.51
CA THR A 262 2.11 6.93 21.87
C THR A 262 2.90 6.30 20.74
N LEU A 263 3.98 5.61 21.08
CA LEU A 263 4.80 4.93 20.10
C LEU A 263 4.13 3.67 19.58
N GLY A 264 4.11 3.55 18.27
CA GLY A 264 3.76 2.34 17.54
C GLY A 264 4.99 1.52 17.16
N SER A 265 4.79 0.40 16.46
CA SER A 265 5.90 -0.52 16.21
C SER A 265 6.77 -0.07 15.03
N ARG A 266 6.19 0.14 13.86
CA ARG A 266 6.94 0.41 12.61
C ARG A 266 7.27 1.87 12.39
N TYR A 267 6.25 2.70 12.42
CA TYR A 267 6.38 4.11 12.04
C TYR A 267 6.71 5.02 13.23
N GLY A 268 6.60 4.53 14.44
CA GLY A 268 6.79 5.33 15.65
C GLY A 268 5.49 5.99 16.11
N THR A 269 5.23 7.26 15.77
CA THR A 269 4.02 7.95 16.24
C THR A 269 2.84 7.84 15.27
N PRO A 270 1.58 8.09 15.75
CA PRO A 270 0.42 8.18 14.86
C PRO A 270 0.60 9.21 13.74
N LEU A 271 1.27 10.34 14.01
CA LEU A 271 1.56 11.35 12.99
C LEU A 271 2.46 10.83 11.88
N ILE A 272 3.52 10.12 12.23
CA ILE A 272 4.44 9.52 11.24
C ILE A 272 3.71 8.44 10.44
N ALA A 273 2.88 7.62 11.09
CA ALA A 273 2.07 6.61 10.43
C ALA A 273 1.10 7.23 9.41
N ALA A 274 0.44 8.33 9.76
CA ALA A 274 -0.43 9.07 8.85
C ALA A 274 0.33 9.66 7.66
N LEU A 275 1.49 10.28 7.89
CA LEU A 275 2.34 10.87 6.85
C LEU A 275 2.89 9.83 5.87
N GLU A 276 3.39 8.69 6.36
CA GLU A 276 3.93 7.62 5.50
C GLU A 276 2.87 6.93 4.64
N ASN A 277 1.60 6.96 5.06
CA ASN A 277 0.49 6.39 4.31
C ASN A 277 -0.35 7.43 3.55
N ASP A 278 0.12 8.68 3.43
CA ASP A 278 -0.52 9.79 2.70
C ASP A 278 -1.92 10.19 3.25
N HIS A 279 -2.18 9.91 4.54
CA HIS A 279 -3.42 10.30 5.21
C HIS A 279 -3.34 11.74 5.73
N LEU A 280 -3.33 12.71 4.80
CA LEU A 280 -3.04 14.12 5.10
C LEU A 280 -4.06 14.77 6.04
N GLU A 281 -5.33 14.45 5.90
CA GLU A 281 -6.39 14.96 6.79
C GLU A 281 -6.13 14.54 8.24
N ILE A 282 -5.75 13.28 8.46
CA ILE A 282 -5.38 12.75 9.77
C ILE A 282 -4.10 13.44 10.29
N ALA A 283 -3.10 13.60 9.42
CA ALA A 283 -1.87 14.29 9.81
C ALA A 283 -2.15 15.73 10.28
N TRP A 284 -3.00 16.48 9.57
CA TRP A 284 -3.44 17.80 9.99
C TRP A 284 -4.23 17.78 11.30
N MET A 285 -5.11 16.81 11.47
CA MET A 285 -5.86 16.64 12.72
C MET A 285 -4.91 16.42 13.91
N LEU A 286 -3.94 15.54 13.79
CA LEU A 286 -2.94 15.24 14.81
C LEU A 286 -2.07 16.49 15.12
N LEU A 287 -1.62 17.21 14.10
CA LEU A 287 -0.85 18.46 14.24
C LEU A 287 -1.65 19.56 14.96
N ASN A 288 -2.94 19.71 14.64
CA ASN A 288 -3.83 20.66 15.29
C ASN A 288 -4.08 20.31 16.76
N HIS A 289 -4.00 19.02 17.14
CA HIS A 289 -4.01 18.57 18.53
C HIS A 289 -2.63 18.64 19.21
N SER A 290 -1.66 19.30 18.59
CA SER A 290 -0.31 19.48 19.11
C SER A 290 0.48 18.18 19.25
N ALA A 291 0.40 17.30 18.25
CA ALA A 291 1.29 16.14 18.15
C ALA A 291 2.75 16.59 18.24
N ASP A 292 3.55 15.79 18.95
CA ASP A 292 4.98 16.01 19.10
C ASP A 292 5.71 15.72 17.79
N THR A 293 6.35 16.76 17.24
CA THR A 293 7.10 16.69 15.98
C THR A 293 8.58 16.40 16.18
N THR A 294 9.04 16.34 17.44
CA THR A 294 10.46 16.12 17.78
C THR A 294 10.81 14.64 18.01
N VAL A 295 9.81 13.78 18.05
CA VAL A 295 10.01 12.37 18.35
C VAL A 295 10.81 11.70 17.23
N MET A 296 11.97 11.21 17.58
CA MET A 296 12.87 10.46 16.68
C MET A 296 12.64 8.97 16.93
N THR A 297 11.91 8.30 16.06
CA THR A 297 11.62 6.88 16.23
C THR A 297 11.88 6.09 14.96
N GLY A 298 12.47 4.93 15.14
CA GLY A 298 12.60 3.91 14.10
C GLY A 298 13.40 4.37 12.88
N PHE A 299 13.07 3.77 11.73
CA PHE A 299 13.76 3.95 10.45
C PHE A 299 13.31 5.20 9.67
N TYR A 300 12.30 5.93 10.14
CA TYR A 300 11.66 6.98 9.35
C TYR A 300 12.09 8.40 9.75
N GLY A 301 12.69 8.56 10.93
CA GLY A 301 13.05 9.87 11.46
C GLY A 301 11.84 10.70 11.91
N PRO A 302 12.04 11.99 12.22
CA PRO A 302 10.99 12.89 12.66
C PRO A 302 10.02 13.27 11.54
N PRO A 303 8.80 13.76 11.88
CA PRO A 303 7.75 14.10 10.91
C PRO A 303 8.19 14.99 9.75
N LEU A 304 9.11 15.93 9.97
CA LEU A 304 9.63 16.82 8.92
C LEU A 304 10.39 16.04 7.82
N ILE A 305 11.19 15.03 8.19
CA ILE A 305 11.88 14.18 7.22
C ILE A 305 10.86 13.37 6.40
N VAL A 306 9.86 12.80 7.08
CA VAL A 306 8.82 12.00 6.42
C VAL A 306 7.99 12.86 5.47
N ALA A 307 7.54 14.03 5.92
CA ALA A 307 6.77 14.96 5.09
C ALA A 307 7.57 15.42 3.86
N ALA A 308 8.87 15.71 4.04
CA ALA A 308 9.77 16.11 2.95
C ALA A 308 10.00 14.95 1.94
N LYS A 309 10.17 13.72 2.42
CA LYS A 309 10.31 12.50 1.61
C LYS A 309 9.07 12.22 0.78
N ARG A 310 7.88 12.46 1.34
CA ARG A 310 6.58 12.21 0.69
C ARG A 310 6.10 13.39 -0.17
N GLY A 311 6.78 14.54 -0.10
CA GLY A 311 6.42 15.73 -0.88
C GLY A 311 5.22 16.52 -0.33
N HIS A 312 4.93 16.40 0.96
CA HIS A 312 3.79 17.09 1.59
C HIS A 312 4.12 18.56 1.88
N LEU A 313 4.18 19.38 0.84
CA LEU A 313 4.64 20.77 0.87
C LEU A 313 4.03 21.60 2.00
N GLU A 314 2.69 21.58 2.15
CA GLU A 314 2.00 22.38 3.15
C GLU A 314 2.31 21.93 4.58
N ILE A 315 2.50 20.64 4.79
CA ILE A 315 2.91 20.10 6.11
C ILE A 315 4.37 20.49 6.40
N VAL A 316 5.26 20.37 5.42
CA VAL A 316 6.66 20.84 5.56
C VAL A 316 6.69 22.32 5.93
N ARG A 317 5.92 23.16 5.22
CA ARG A 317 5.79 24.60 5.54
C ARG A 317 5.33 24.84 6.97
N PHE A 318 4.25 24.18 7.36
CA PHE A 318 3.68 24.29 8.70
C PHE A 318 4.69 23.91 9.80
N LEU A 319 5.41 22.81 9.64
CA LEU A 319 6.41 22.34 10.60
C LEU A 319 7.57 23.36 10.73
N LEU A 320 8.06 23.89 9.60
CA LEU A 320 9.13 24.90 9.59
C LEU A 320 8.68 26.24 10.19
N GLU A 321 7.48 26.70 9.89
CA GLU A 321 6.90 27.92 10.48
C GLU A 321 6.67 27.79 11.99
N ARG A 322 6.41 26.58 12.46
CA ARG A 322 6.29 26.26 13.89
C ARG A 322 7.65 26.24 14.60
N GLY A 323 8.76 26.21 13.85
CA GLY A 323 10.11 26.26 14.36
C GLY A 323 10.81 24.91 14.47
N ASP A 324 10.33 23.89 13.77
CA ASP A 324 11.04 22.61 13.67
C ASP A 324 12.39 22.82 12.96
N ASP A 325 13.42 22.11 13.40
CA ASP A 325 14.76 22.25 12.83
C ASP A 325 14.81 21.76 11.38
N VAL A 326 15.04 22.70 10.46
CA VAL A 326 15.16 22.42 9.01
C VAL A 326 16.30 21.45 8.69
N ASN A 327 17.31 21.37 9.56
CA ASN A 327 18.47 20.50 9.45
C ASN A 327 18.41 19.27 10.36
N VAL A 328 17.24 18.98 10.90
CA VAL A 328 17.03 17.76 11.69
C VAL A 328 17.57 16.54 10.91
N TRP A 329 18.26 15.64 11.61
CA TRP A 329 19.07 14.62 10.95
C TRP A 329 18.76 13.22 11.48
N GLU A 330 18.72 12.24 10.57
CA GLU A 330 18.64 10.81 10.85
C GLU A 330 19.83 10.08 10.17
N SER A 331 20.40 9.07 10.88
CA SER A 331 21.67 8.44 10.52
C SER A 331 21.70 7.81 9.13
N TYR A 332 20.61 7.18 8.70
CA TYR A 332 20.55 6.47 7.42
C TYR A 332 20.01 7.33 6.28
N ILE A 333 19.10 8.23 6.60
CA ILE A 333 18.30 8.95 5.61
C ILE A 333 18.89 10.34 5.35
N GLY A 334 19.51 10.94 6.37
CA GLY A 334 20.04 12.31 6.33
C GLY A 334 19.01 13.35 6.77
N THR A 335 19.07 14.56 6.19
CA THR A 335 18.17 15.68 6.50
C THR A 335 16.94 15.71 5.61
N PRO A 336 15.90 16.54 5.90
CA PRO A 336 14.78 16.77 4.98
C PRO A 336 15.22 17.12 3.55
N LEU A 337 16.32 17.91 3.41
CA LEU A 337 16.86 18.26 2.10
C LEU A 337 17.43 17.05 1.34
N HIS A 338 18.07 16.09 2.03
CA HIS A 338 18.53 14.85 1.40
C HIS A 338 17.38 14.07 0.80
N VAL A 339 16.32 13.85 1.57
CA VAL A 339 15.19 13.00 1.11
C VAL A 339 14.37 13.69 0.03
N ALA A 340 14.05 14.98 0.18
CA ALA A 340 13.31 15.73 -0.82
C ALA A 340 14.09 15.80 -2.16
N SER A 341 15.38 16.04 -2.08
CA SER A 341 16.28 16.06 -3.24
C SER A 341 16.40 14.69 -3.89
N GLY A 342 16.50 13.63 -3.08
CA GLY A 342 16.64 12.26 -3.56
C GLY A 342 15.38 11.66 -4.21
N VAL A 343 14.21 12.17 -3.88
CA VAL A 343 12.93 11.82 -4.54
C VAL A 343 12.60 12.77 -5.68
N GLY A 344 13.12 14.02 -5.64
CA GLY A 344 12.93 15.02 -6.68
C GLY A 344 11.72 15.94 -6.45
N HIS A 345 11.30 16.15 -5.20
CA HIS A 345 10.25 17.09 -4.83
C HIS A 345 10.76 18.53 -4.86
N LEU A 346 10.76 19.16 -6.04
CA LEU A 346 11.40 20.47 -6.29
C LEU A 346 10.80 21.61 -5.46
N ASP A 347 9.50 21.60 -5.26
CA ASP A 347 8.77 22.57 -4.43
C ASP A 347 9.18 22.47 -2.95
N VAL A 348 9.31 21.26 -2.42
CA VAL A 348 9.82 21.01 -1.07
C VAL A 348 11.30 21.39 -0.96
N VAL A 349 12.14 21.05 -1.96
CA VAL A 349 13.54 21.47 -2.01
C VAL A 349 13.64 22.99 -1.95
N SER A 350 12.88 23.72 -2.79
CA SER A 350 12.84 25.19 -2.79
C SER A 350 12.45 25.74 -1.42
N LEU A 351 11.41 25.18 -0.82
CA LEU A 351 10.94 25.61 0.51
C LEU A 351 11.99 25.39 1.60
N LEU A 352 12.64 24.22 1.61
CA LEU A 352 13.71 23.95 2.59
C LEU A 352 14.88 24.92 2.44
N LEU A 353 15.24 25.28 1.20
CA LEU A 353 16.29 26.28 0.91
C LEU A 353 15.86 27.68 1.36
N GLU A 354 14.60 28.09 1.18
CA GLU A 354 14.03 29.34 1.70
C GLU A 354 14.15 29.42 3.24
N PHE A 355 14.03 28.29 3.93
CA PHE A 355 14.22 28.19 5.38
C PHE A 355 15.67 27.94 5.80
N ASN A 356 16.64 28.19 4.91
CA ASN A 356 18.07 28.07 5.14
C ASN A 356 18.54 26.65 5.49
N ALA A 357 18.00 25.62 4.84
CA ALA A 357 18.57 24.28 4.93
C ALA A 357 20.04 24.28 4.48
N ASP A 358 20.92 23.67 5.27
CA ASP A 358 22.33 23.54 4.92
C ASP A 358 22.52 22.51 3.81
N VAL A 359 22.91 22.99 2.62
CA VAL A 359 23.10 22.21 1.40
C VAL A 359 24.33 21.30 1.45
N ASN A 360 25.24 21.51 2.42
CA ASN A 360 26.51 20.83 2.52
C ASN A 360 26.61 19.83 3.68
N ILE A 361 25.50 19.60 4.42
CA ILE A 361 25.48 18.58 5.47
C ILE A 361 25.77 17.22 4.84
N ARG A 362 26.76 16.54 5.40
CA ARG A 362 27.10 15.16 5.02
C ARG A 362 26.37 14.20 5.94
N GLY A 363 25.48 13.40 5.38
CA GLY A 363 24.69 12.45 6.16
C GLY A 363 24.07 11.35 5.31
N GLY A 364 23.48 10.38 6.00
CA GLY A 364 22.92 9.21 5.33
C GLY A 364 23.99 8.36 4.60
N CYS A 365 23.51 7.38 3.84
CA CYS A 365 24.39 6.45 3.11
C CYS A 365 25.05 7.08 1.87
N TYR A 366 24.51 8.19 1.37
CA TYR A 366 24.89 8.74 0.06
C TYR A 366 25.77 9.99 0.12
N GLY A 367 26.02 10.56 1.30
CA GLY A 367 26.83 11.77 1.45
C GLY A 367 26.00 13.05 1.54
N ALA A 368 26.36 14.13 0.82
CA ALA A 368 25.63 15.39 0.83
C ALA A 368 24.41 15.37 -0.13
N PRO A 369 23.43 16.30 0.00
CA PRO A 369 22.26 16.37 -0.87
C PRO A 369 22.59 16.34 -2.37
N LEU A 370 23.66 17.02 -2.80
CA LEU A 370 24.09 17.03 -4.21
C LEU A 370 24.50 15.63 -4.71
N GLN A 371 25.11 14.81 -3.86
CA GLN A 371 25.45 13.42 -4.21
C GLN A 371 24.21 12.57 -4.35
N VAL A 372 23.22 12.70 -3.44
CA VAL A 372 21.94 12.02 -3.52
C VAL A 372 21.22 12.35 -4.83
N VAL A 373 21.09 13.63 -5.14
CA VAL A 373 20.50 14.13 -6.40
C VAL A 373 21.19 13.54 -7.62
N THR A 374 22.51 13.51 -7.59
CA THR A 374 23.32 13.01 -8.71
C THR A 374 23.10 11.52 -8.94
N ILE A 375 23.11 10.70 -7.88
CA ILE A 375 22.85 9.26 -7.96
C ILE A 375 21.45 9.01 -8.54
N ARG A 376 20.45 9.73 -8.03
CA ARG A 376 19.04 9.58 -8.44
C ARG A 376 18.73 10.18 -9.81
N GLY A 377 19.54 11.11 -10.29
CA GLY A 377 19.38 11.74 -11.61
C GLY A 377 18.38 12.90 -11.67
N HIS A 378 18.11 13.56 -10.54
CA HIS A 378 17.16 14.67 -10.46
C HIS A 378 17.80 16.02 -10.83
N LEU A 379 17.93 16.30 -12.14
CA LEU A 379 18.57 17.51 -12.66
C LEU A 379 17.98 18.81 -12.08
N GLY A 380 16.66 18.91 -11.96
CA GLY A 380 16.01 20.10 -11.40
C GLY A 380 16.45 20.40 -9.96
N ALA A 381 16.54 19.37 -9.11
CA ALA A 381 17.02 19.51 -7.75
C ALA A 381 18.52 19.90 -7.72
N ALA A 382 19.34 19.33 -8.61
CA ALA A 382 20.76 19.73 -8.74
C ALA A 382 20.91 21.21 -9.11
N GLN A 383 20.03 21.72 -9.97
CA GLN A 383 20.00 23.14 -10.34
C GLN A 383 19.65 24.06 -9.16
N LEU A 384 18.65 23.69 -8.37
CA LEU A 384 18.26 24.42 -7.17
C LEU A 384 19.38 24.44 -6.11
N LEU A 385 20.01 23.29 -5.85
CA LEU A 385 21.12 23.20 -4.92
C LEU A 385 22.31 24.06 -5.36
N ARG A 386 22.63 24.07 -6.67
CA ARG A 386 23.68 24.92 -7.25
C ARG A 386 23.45 26.41 -6.94
N GLU A 387 22.20 26.89 -6.99
CA GLU A 387 21.86 28.28 -6.70
C GLU A 387 22.09 28.67 -5.24
N SER A 388 22.23 27.68 -4.36
CA SER A 388 22.35 27.84 -2.90
C SER A 388 23.75 27.62 -2.36
N SER A 389 24.80 27.89 -3.15
CA SER A 389 26.22 27.80 -2.75
C SER A 389 26.68 26.41 -2.30
N VAL A 390 26.17 25.36 -2.98
CA VAL A 390 26.59 23.98 -2.73
C VAL A 390 28.08 23.77 -3.12
N ASP A 391 28.81 22.99 -2.33
CA ASP A 391 30.16 22.54 -2.67
C ASP A 391 30.11 21.40 -3.71
N MET A 392 30.52 21.71 -4.97
CA MET A 392 30.56 20.76 -6.09
C MET A 392 31.57 19.62 -5.87
N ASN A 393 32.49 19.76 -4.93
CA ASN A 393 33.56 18.82 -4.65
C ASN A 393 33.45 18.12 -3.31
N THR A 394 32.27 18.23 -2.66
CA THR A 394 32.00 17.56 -1.39
C THR A 394 32.30 16.06 -1.52
N GLN A 395 33.16 15.54 -0.67
CA GLN A 395 33.45 14.11 -0.58
C GLN A 395 32.59 13.44 0.48
N GLY A 396 31.98 12.28 0.15
CA GLY A 396 31.17 11.51 1.08
C GLY A 396 30.47 10.33 0.40
N GLY A 397 29.73 9.57 1.20
CA GLY A 397 29.01 8.40 0.69
C GLY A 397 29.91 7.35 0.02
N TYR A 398 29.29 6.46 -0.74
CA TYR A 398 30.00 5.35 -1.41
C TYR A 398 30.78 5.77 -2.66
N HIS A 399 30.41 6.85 -3.31
CA HIS A 399 30.96 7.23 -4.61
C HIS A 399 32.08 8.25 -4.56
N GLY A 400 32.33 8.91 -3.45
CA GLY A 400 33.31 9.99 -3.37
C GLY A 400 32.70 11.37 -3.67
N THR A 401 33.08 12.09 -4.75
CA THR A 401 32.48 13.37 -5.12
C THR A 401 31.18 13.21 -5.94
N PRO A 402 30.35 14.27 -6.07
CA PRO A 402 29.23 14.27 -6.99
C PRO A 402 29.60 13.88 -8.43
N LEU A 403 30.79 14.28 -8.90
CA LEU A 403 31.24 13.94 -10.25
C LEU A 403 31.57 12.44 -10.39
N HIS A 404 32.07 11.78 -9.34
CA HIS A 404 32.21 10.32 -9.32
C HIS A 404 30.84 9.64 -9.38
N ALA A 405 29.86 10.11 -8.61
CA ALA A 405 28.50 9.59 -8.64
C ALA A 405 27.85 9.75 -10.03
N ALA A 406 27.99 10.92 -10.65
CA ALA A 406 27.52 11.18 -12.01
C ALA A 406 28.19 10.26 -13.04
N SER A 407 29.48 9.99 -12.86
CA SER A 407 30.28 9.10 -13.71
C SER A 407 29.87 7.64 -13.55
N ALA A 408 29.57 7.20 -12.34
CA ALA A 408 29.12 5.84 -12.05
C ALA A 408 27.73 5.55 -12.62
N GLU A 409 26.84 6.53 -12.56
CA GLU A 409 25.42 6.40 -12.94
C GLU A 409 25.13 6.87 -14.37
N GLY A 410 26.15 7.36 -15.11
CA GLY A 410 26.00 7.83 -16.47
C GLY A 410 25.12 9.09 -16.64
N ARG A 411 25.09 9.99 -15.63
CA ARG A 411 24.20 11.17 -15.59
C ARG A 411 24.75 12.32 -16.43
N VAL A 412 24.58 12.25 -17.74
CA VAL A 412 25.18 13.19 -18.72
C VAL A 412 24.90 14.67 -18.40
N GLU A 413 23.63 15.04 -18.20
CA GLU A 413 23.25 16.43 -17.97
C GLU A 413 23.73 16.97 -16.60
N ILE A 414 23.70 16.10 -15.56
CA ILE A 414 24.25 16.45 -14.25
C ILE A 414 25.78 16.54 -14.32
N THR A 415 26.46 15.67 -15.08
CA THR A 415 27.89 15.75 -15.33
C THR A 415 28.25 17.11 -15.97
N ARG A 416 27.47 17.52 -16.98
CA ARG A 416 27.64 18.84 -17.63
C ARG A 416 27.50 19.97 -16.61
N LEU A 417 26.42 19.95 -15.81
CA LEU A 417 26.16 20.93 -14.76
C LEU A 417 27.35 21.03 -13.78
N LEU A 418 27.83 19.89 -13.29
CA LEU A 418 28.94 19.85 -12.35
C LEU A 418 30.24 20.43 -12.93
N LEU A 419 30.58 20.05 -14.16
CA LEU A 419 31.79 20.51 -14.86
C LEU A 419 31.75 22.01 -15.17
N GLU A 420 30.60 22.53 -15.60
CA GLU A 420 30.41 23.97 -15.85
C GLU A 420 30.55 24.83 -14.58
N HIS A 421 30.35 24.21 -13.40
CA HIS A 421 30.40 24.90 -12.10
C HIS A 421 31.59 24.49 -11.20
N GLY A 422 32.66 23.99 -11.82
CA GLY A 422 33.94 23.82 -11.16
C GLY A 422 34.13 22.53 -10.37
N ALA A 423 33.43 21.47 -10.75
CA ALA A 423 33.76 20.15 -10.23
C ALA A 423 35.16 19.73 -10.66
N ASP A 424 35.93 19.22 -9.72
CA ASP A 424 37.31 18.75 -9.96
C ASP A 424 37.26 17.43 -10.78
N THR A 425 37.69 17.52 -12.04
CA THR A 425 37.72 16.39 -12.97
C THR A 425 38.73 15.32 -12.57
N ASN A 426 39.73 15.67 -11.75
CA ASN A 426 40.84 14.82 -11.29
C ASN A 426 40.72 14.44 -9.81
N ALA A 427 39.57 14.74 -9.17
CA ALA A 427 39.31 14.30 -7.80
C ALA A 427 39.51 12.80 -7.65
N ARG A 428 39.98 12.35 -6.50
CA ARG A 428 40.12 10.91 -6.19
C ARG A 428 39.11 10.46 -5.17
N ALA A 429 38.41 9.38 -5.46
CA ALA A 429 37.53 8.70 -4.51
C ALA A 429 38.34 7.91 -3.46
N ILE A 430 37.66 7.29 -2.50
CA ILE A 430 38.27 6.49 -1.43
C ILE A 430 39.16 5.35 -1.98
N ASN A 431 38.73 4.75 -3.08
CA ASN A 431 39.49 3.70 -3.81
C ASN A 431 40.54 4.26 -4.79
N SER A 432 40.83 5.56 -4.74
CA SER A 432 41.76 6.29 -5.61
C SER A 432 41.36 6.41 -7.08
N GLU A 433 40.20 5.90 -7.51
CA GLU A 433 39.67 6.13 -8.86
C GLU A 433 39.38 7.61 -9.12
N THR A 434 39.57 8.04 -10.37
CA THR A 434 39.07 9.33 -10.88
C THR A 434 37.69 9.18 -11.53
N PRO A 435 36.94 10.30 -11.69
CA PRO A 435 35.65 10.27 -12.41
C PRO A 435 35.74 9.61 -13.79
N LEU A 436 36.86 9.85 -14.50
CA LEU A 436 37.08 9.27 -15.83
C LEU A 436 37.24 7.75 -15.79
N GLN A 437 38.01 7.22 -14.82
CA GLN A 437 38.18 5.77 -14.64
C GLN A 437 36.83 5.13 -14.28
N VAL A 438 36.04 5.75 -13.39
CA VAL A 438 34.71 5.25 -13.03
C VAL A 438 33.79 5.22 -14.26
N ALA A 439 33.71 6.31 -15.04
CA ALA A 439 32.86 6.38 -16.23
C ALA A 439 33.31 5.36 -17.30
N SER A 440 34.62 5.17 -17.47
CA SER A 440 35.18 4.20 -18.41
C SER A 440 34.85 2.77 -18.00
N ARG A 441 35.04 2.44 -16.75
CA ARG A 441 34.71 1.12 -16.18
C ARG A 441 33.21 0.78 -16.26
N MET A 442 32.35 1.79 -16.14
CA MET A 442 30.89 1.63 -16.21
C MET A 442 30.34 1.71 -17.65
N GLY A 443 31.17 2.07 -18.64
CA GLY A 443 30.79 2.11 -20.04
C GLY A 443 30.01 3.36 -20.47
N HIS A 444 30.11 4.45 -19.73
CA HIS A 444 29.34 5.68 -20.01
C HIS A 444 30.07 6.60 -20.98
N ALA A 445 30.12 6.23 -22.27
CA ALA A 445 30.88 6.89 -23.32
C ALA A 445 30.63 8.41 -23.43
N GLU A 446 29.40 8.87 -23.25
CA GLU A 446 29.07 10.29 -23.34
C GLU A 446 29.64 11.09 -22.14
N VAL A 447 29.60 10.50 -20.94
CA VAL A 447 30.25 11.08 -19.75
C VAL A 447 31.76 11.13 -19.96
N VAL A 448 32.37 10.07 -20.50
CA VAL A 448 33.81 10.04 -20.84
C VAL A 448 34.16 11.17 -21.79
N ARG A 449 33.38 11.38 -22.88
CA ARG A 449 33.60 12.50 -23.81
C ARG A 449 33.52 13.85 -23.14
N LEU A 450 32.56 14.05 -22.23
CA LEU A 450 32.39 15.28 -21.46
C LEU A 450 33.61 15.54 -20.57
N LEU A 451 34.07 14.55 -19.82
CA LEU A 451 35.22 14.66 -18.95
C LEU A 451 36.50 15.02 -19.71
N ILE A 452 36.78 14.33 -20.84
CA ILE A 452 37.95 14.61 -21.70
C ILE A 452 37.89 16.05 -22.25
N ARG A 453 36.73 16.51 -22.74
CA ARG A 453 36.55 17.89 -23.22
C ARG A 453 36.80 18.95 -22.16
N HIS A 454 36.61 18.62 -20.87
CA HIS A 454 36.90 19.54 -19.76
C HIS A 454 38.29 19.37 -19.14
N GLY A 455 39.20 18.69 -19.87
CA GLY A 455 40.61 18.64 -19.53
C GLY A 455 40.98 17.67 -18.39
N THR A 456 40.22 16.57 -18.26
CA THR A 456 40.62 15.51 -17.34
C THR A 456 41.94 14.91 -17.76
N ASP A 457 42.79 14.60 -16.78
CA ASP A 457 44.06 13.90 -17.03
C ASP A 457 43.76 12.43 -17.42
N ILE A 458 44.03 12.10 -18.66
CA ILE A 458 43.84 10.76 -19.23
C ILE A 458 44.99 9.79 -18.91
N SER A 459 46.10 10.31 -18.45
CA SER A 459 47.30 9.52 -18.15
C SER A 459 47.30 8.90 -16.74
N VAL A 460 46.27 9.17 -15.98
CA VAL A 460 46.16 8.68 -14.59
C VAL A 460 46.00 7.18 -14.57
N GLU A 461 46.93 6.49 -13.96
CA GLU A 461 46.87 5.07 -13.63
C GLU A 461 46.60 4.88 -12.14
N ASP A 462 45.72 3.97 -11.76
CA ASP A 462 45.60 3.51 -10.39
C ASP A 462 46.13 2.08 -10.24
N SER A 463 46.30 1.68 -8.97
CA SER A 463 46.88 0.36 -8.65
C SER A 463 45.87 -0.80 -8.82
N VAL A 464 44.60 -0.51 -9.02
CA VAL A 464 43.55 -1.52 -9.03
C VAL A 464 42.98 -1.75 -10.44
N PHE A 465 42.67 -0.67 -11.16
CA PHE A 465 41.95 -0.73 -12.44
C PHE A 465 42.82 -0.24 -13.63
N GLY A 466 44.05 0.25 -13.39
CA GLY A 466 44.92 0.75 -14.42
C GLY A 466 44.47 2.07 -15.06
N SER A 467 44.75 2.22 -16.36
CA SER A 467 44.31 3.39 -17.12
C SER A 467 42.81 3.32 -17.44
N PRO A 468 42.16 4.45 -17.78
CA PRO A 468 40.75 4.47 -18.22
C PRO A 468 40.46 3.52 -19.38
N GLU A 469 41.38 3.37 -20.33
CA GLU A 469 41.26 2.43 -21.46
C GLU A 469 41.28 0.97 -21.01
N VAL A 470 42.18 0.61 -20.07
CA VAL A 470 42.25 -0.72 -19.50
C VAL A 470 40.97 -1.05 -18.75
N ALA A 471 40.49 -0.13 -17.91
CA ALA A 471 39.25 -0.29 -17.16
C ALA A 471 38.02 -0.52 -18.08
N ALA A 472 37.95 0.19 -19.21
CA ALA A 472 36.91 0.01 -20.21
C ALA A 472 37.05 -1.33 -20.95
N SER A 473 38.25 -1.69 -21.36
CA SER A 473 38.54 -2.91 -22.14
C SER A 473 38.23 -4.18 -21.33
N GLU A 474 38.65 -4.23 -20.06
CA GLU A 474 38.38 -5.36 -19.17
C GLU A 474 36.89 -5.65 -18.96
N ARG A 475 36.06 -4.63 -19.08
CA ARG A 475 34.60 -4.72 -18.96
C ARG A 475 33.89 -4.86 -20.31
N GLY A 476 34.64 -4.82 -21.44
CA GLY A 476 34.10 -5.00 -22.79
C GLY A 476 33.44 -3.77 -23.38
N HIS A 477 33.70 -2.56 -22.84
CA HIS A 477 33.09 -1.29 -23.28
C HIS A 477 33.83 -0.70 -24.49
N GLN A 478 33.69 -1.31 -25.66
CA GLN A 478 34.39 -0.91 -26.91
C GLN A 478 34.11 0.55 -27.31
N ASP A 479 32.89 1.04 -27.07
CA ASP A 479 32.48 2.41 -27.38
C ASP A 479 33.27 3.46 -26.58
N VAL A 480 33.77 3.08 -25.42
CA VAL A 480 34.61 3.93 -24.55
C VAL A 480 36.08 3.86 -25.01
N VAL A 481 36.60 2.67 -25.33
CA VAL A 481 37.98 2.47 -25.80
C VAL A 481 38.27 3.31 -27.06
N HIS A 482 37.28 3.57 -27.90
CA HIS A 482 37.45 4.36 -29.14
C HIS A 482 37.11 5.86 -28.98
N VAL A 483 36.95 6.38 -27.78
CA VAL A 483 36.78 7.82 -27.58
C VAL A 483 38.14 8.50 -27.80
N PRO A 484 38.29 9.39 -28.80
CA PRO A 484 39.54 10.08 -29.03
C PRO A 484 39.85 10.99 -27.86
N GLY A 485 41.07 10.90 -27.33
CA GLY A 485 41.63 11.74 -26.25
C GLY A 485 41.92 13.17 -26.68
#